data_049becd7ed84228e0cb3db0f9292b766
#
_entry.id   049becd7ed84228e0cb3db0f9292b766
#
_cell.length_a   1.000
_cell.length_b   1.000
_cell.length_c   1.000
_cell.angle_alpha   90.00
_cell.angle_beta   90.00
_cell.angle_gamma   90.00
#
_symmetry.space_group_name_H-M   'P 1'
#
loop_
_entity.id
_entity.type
_entity.pdbx_description
1 polymer ?
#
loop_
_entity_poly.entity_id
_entity_poly.type
_entity_poly.pdbx_seq_one_letter_code
_entity_poly.pdbx_strand_id
1 'polypeptide(L)'
;TIAHSGRGICRNAGSNIPWELMPDLYQYTIDRDSTTLWSVDQSKFRPDLTVIYLGANDFSGWMMPDNKKFNKGYLSLLSEIKANYGEEHPILCMTPGPYEFLFLYVRDVVNNCGMKNVYFLGHCPMIHNETNEDLGAGWHPNYNGQLKIAHALIPYIATITGWGLQDVLVK
;
A
#
# COMPACT_ATOMS: atom_id res chain seq x y z
N THR A 1 9.86 -4.38 3.98
CA THR A 1 8.98 -3.96 2.87
C THR A 1 8.67 -5.17 2.01
N ILE A 2 7.38 -5.37 1.71
CA ILE A 2 6.93 -6.39 0.76
C ILE A 2 6.48 -5.63 -0.48
N ALA A 3 7.18 -5.80 -1.58
CA ALA A 3 6.89 -5.08 -2.82
C ALA A 3 7.38 -5.88 -4.04
N HIS A 4 6.65 -5.77 -5.14
CA HIS A 4 7.05 -6.34 -6.41
C HIS A 4 6.70 -5.36 -7.55
N SER A 5 7.66 -5.12 -8.43
CA SER A 5 7.47 -4.20 -9.56
C SER A 5 6.36 -4.66 -10.50
N GLY A 6 5.50 -3.72 -10.91
CA GLY A 6 4.43 -3.97 -11.87
C GLY A 6 3.22 -4.71 -11.33
N ARG A 7 3.19 -5.12 -10.06
CA ARG A 7 2.07 -5.87 -9.47
C ARG A 7 0.97 -4.96 -8.98
N GLY A 8 -0.27 -5.35 -9.26
CA GLY A 8 -1.48 -4.69 -8.79
C GLY A 8 -2.31 -5.56 -7.86
N ILE A 9 -3.46 -5.05 -7.50
CA ILE A 9 -4.46 -5.70 -6.64
C ILE A 9 -5.34 -6.66 -7.43
N CYS A 10 -5.75 -6.28 -8.62
CA CYS A 10 -6.59 -7.11 -9.50
C CYS A 10 -6.11 -7.11 -10.96
N ARG A 11 -5.11 -6.30 -11.26
CA ARG A 11 -4.52 -6.16 -12.58
C ARG A 11 -3.06 -5.68 -12.46
N ASN A 12 -2.15 -6.35 -13.16
CA ASN A 12 -0.75 -5.93 -13.23
C ASN A 12 -0.54 -4.82 -14.28
N ALA A 13 0.53 -4.05 -14.15
CA ALA A 13 0.96 -3.11 -15.17
C ALA A 13 1.29 -3.84 -16.47
N GLY A 14 0.79 -3.31 -17.62
CA GLY A 14 0.93 -4.00 -18.91
C GLY A 14 -0.09 -5.13 -19.04
N SER A 15 -1.08 -4.94 -19.88
CA SER A 15 -2.32 -5.71 -19.98
C SER A 15 -2.19 -7.23 -20.25
N ASN A 16 -1.00 -7.74 -20.50
CA ASN A 16 -0.77 -9.11 -20.94
C ASN A 16 0.16 -9.93 -20.03
N ILE A 17 0.35 -9.51 -18.78
CA ILE A 17 1.16 -10.29 -17.85
C ILE A 17 0.22 -11.12 -16.98
N PRO A 18 0.02 -12.42 -17.28
CA PRO A 18 -0.84 -13.31 -16.51
C PRO A 18 -0.11 -13.83 -15.27
N TRP A 19 0.46 -12.91 -14.49
CA TRP A 19 1.23 -13.27 -13.32
C TRP A 19 0.42 -12.97 -12.07
N GLU A 20 0.82 -13.59 -10.99
CA GLU A 20 0.18 -13.43 -9.70
C GLU A 20 0.03 -11.96 -9.33
N LEU A 21 -1.05 -11.64 -8.67
CA LEU A 21 -1.38 -10.32 -8.15
C LEU A 21 -0.71 -10.11 -6.80
N MET A 22 -0.63 -8.86 -6.35
CA MET A 22 -0.01 -8.57 -5.06
C MET A 22 -0.66 -9.31 -3.88
N PRO A 23 -1.99 -9.48 -3.79
CA PRO A 23 -2.60 -10.31 -2.75
C PRO A 23 -2.11 -11.76 -2.73
N ASP A 24 -1.85 -12.34 -3.91
CA ASP A 24 -1.35 -13.72 -4.00
C ASP A 24 0.12 -13.83 -3.58
N LEU A 25 0.90 -12.76 -3.82
CA LEU A 25 2.33 -12.71 -3.54
C LEU A 25 2.66 -12.29 -2.11
N TYR A 26 1.72 -11.67 -1.41
CA TYR A 26 1.95 -11.13 -0.07
C TYR A 26 2.48 -12.18 0.92
N GLN A 27 2.08 -13.42 0.75
CA GLN A 27 2.49 -14.53 1.62
C GLN A 27 3.93 -15.02 1.40
N TYR A 28 4.59 -14.63 0.31
CA TYR A 28 5.93 -15.13 -0.01
C TYR A 28 7.04 -14.17 0.46
N THR A 29 8.10 -14.71 1.06
CA THR A 29 9.30 -13.92 1.40
C THR A 29 10.22 -13.75 0.21
N ILE A 30 10.21 -14.72 -0.70
CA ILE A 30 10.92 -14.69 -1.98
C ILE A 30 9.87 -14.86 -3.08
N ASP A 31 9.90 -13.97 -4.07
CA ASP A 31 8.96 -13.99 -5.18
C ASP A 31 8.88 -15.38 -5.81
N ARG A 32 7.65 -15.91 -5.90
CA ARG A 32 7.31 -17.19 -6.53
C ARG A 32 7.97 -18.43 -5.93
N ASP A 33 8.61 -18.33 -4.82
CA ASP A 33 9.10 -19.50 -4.10
C ASP A 33 8.07 -19.93 -3.05
N SER A 34 7.23 -20.90 -3.42
CA SER A 34 6.20 -21.44 -2.54
C SER A 34 6.74 -22.14 -1.30
N THR A 35 8.05 -22.36 -1.22
CA THR A 35 8.70 -22.94 -0.04
C THR A 35 9.10 -21.88 0.98
N THR A 36 9.07 -20.60 0.59
CA THR A 36 9.46 -19.45 1.43
C THR A 36 8.26 -18.61 1.86
N LEU A 37 7.22 -19.25 2.33
CA LEU A 37 6.08 -18.53 2.92
C LEU A 37 6.56 -17.65 4.09
N TRP A 38 6.01 -16.45 4.19
CA TRP A 38 6.05 -15.74 5.46
C TRP A 38 5.52 -16.70 6.52
N SER A 39 6.44 -17.37 7.17
CA SER A 39 6.11 -17.92 8.47
C SER A 39 5.82 -16.72 9.34
N VAL A 40 4.56 -16.47 9.63
CA VAL A 40 4.17 -15.59 10.71
C VAL A 40 4.54 -16.28 12.02
N ASP A 41 5.80 -16.68 12.14
CA ASP A 41 6.40 -16.91 13.43
C ASP A 41 6.48 -15.55 14.10
N GLN A 42 5.35 -15.18 14.66
CA GLN A 42 5.11 -13.90 15.30
C GLN A 42 6.11 -13.63 16.43
N SER A 43 6.87 -14.64 16.82
CA SER A 43 7.96 -14.52 17.78
C SER A 43 9.16 -13.73 17.22
N LYS A 44 9.32 -13.68 15.88
CA LYS A 44 10.47 -13.05 15.23
C LYS A 44 10.23 -11.62 14.77
N PHE A 45 9.05 -11.34 14.24
CA PHE A 45 8.69 -10.00 13.78
C PHE A 45 7.18 -9.81 13.78
N ARG A 46 6.70 -8.89 14.56
CA ARG A 46 5.31 -8.43 14.54
C ARG A 46 5.29 -6.92 14.29
N PRO A 47 4.76 -6.47 13.17
CA PRO A 47 4.65 -5.04 12.90
C PRO A 47 3.64 -4.38 13.84
N ASP A 48 3.91 -3.15 14.27
CA ASP A 48 2.95 -2.34 15.04
C ASP A 48 1.87 -1.73 14.14
N LEU A 49 2.19 -1.57 12.86
CA LEU A 49 1.31 -1.00 11.84
C LEU A 49 1.68 -1.57 10.48
N THR A 50 0.69 -1.88 9.65
CA THR A 50 0.89 -2.14 8.22
C THR A 50 0.46 -0.93 7.40
N VAL A 51 1.32 -0.46 6.50
CA VAL A 51 0.98 0.57 5.52
C VAL A 51 0.85 -0.07 4.14
N ILE A 52 -0.31 0.10 3.52
CA ILE A 52 -0.56 -0.36 2.15
C ILE A 52 -0.48 0.84 1.21
N TYR A 53 0.44 0.78 0.23
CA TYR A 53 0.64 1.79 -0.81
C TYR A 53 0.64 1.11 -2.17
N LEU A 54 -0.56 0.69 -2.59
CA LEU A 54 -0.79 -0.16 -3.77
C LEU A 54 -1.91 0.40 -4.65
N GLY A 55 -1.99 -0.13 -5.87
CA GLY A 55 -3.08 0.13 -6.80
C GLY A 55 -2.68 0.92 -8.05
N ALA A 56 -1.54 1.62 -8.07
CA ALA A 56 -1.11 2.36 -9.25
C ALA A 56 -1.02 1.48 -10.50
N ASN A 57 -0.55 0.24 -10.34
CA ASN A 57 -0.40 -0.70 -11.46
C ASN A 57 -1.76 -1.15 -12.03
N ASP A 58 -2.80 -1.15 -11.23
CA ASP A 58 -4.17 -1.46 -11.66
C ASP A 58 -4.71 -0.41 -12.64
N PHE A 59 -4.29 0.85 -12.49
CA PHE A 59 -4.68 1.99 -13.32
C PHE A 59 -3.65 2.32 -14.42
N SER A 60 -2.62 1.50 -14.57
CA SER A 60 -1.58 1.72 -15.59
C SER A 60 -2.19 1.75 -16.99
N GLY A 61 -1.66 2.63 -17.87
CA GLY A 61 -2.18 2.82 -19.21
C GLY A 61 -3.54 3.54 -19.26
N TRP A 62 -3.90 4.30 -18.22
CA TRP A 62 -5.17 5.04 -18.10
C TRP A 62 -6.42 4.16 -18.20
N MET A 63 -6.28 2.88 -17.88
CA MET A 63 -7.39 1.93 -17.90
C MET A 63 -7.99 1.83 -16.48
N MET A 64 -9.32 1.79 -16.44
CA MET A 64 -10.06 1.55 -15.20
C MET A 64 -10.13 0.04 -14.94
N PRO A 65 -9.66 -0.45 -13.79
CA PRO A 65 -9.88 -1.83 -13.42
C PRO A 65 -11.36 -2.09 -13.08
N ASP A 66 -11.78 -3.35 -13.18
CA ASP A 66 -13.10 -3.75 -12.69
C ASP A 66 -13.18 -3.52 -11.18
N ASN A 67 -14.15 -2.69 -10.76
CA ASN A 67 -14.30 -2.28 -9.37
C ASN A 67 -14.55 -3.46 -8.42
N LYS A 68 -15.37 -4.44 -8.85
CA LYS A 68 -15.66 -5.62 -8.02
C LYS A 68 -14.42 -6.49 -7.81
N LYS A 69 -13.62 -6.65 -8.87
CA LYS A 69 -12.36 -7.40 -8.78
C LYS A 69 -11.36 -6.67 -7.90
N PHE A 70 -11.23 -5.35 -8.05
CA PHE A 70 -10.35 -4.54 -7.22
C PHE A 70 -10.75 -4.64 -5.74
N ASN A 71 -12.02 -4.43 -5.43
CA ASN A 71 -12.53 -4.52 -4.07
C ASN A 71 -12.30 -5.91 -3.48
N LYS A 72 -12.58 -6.97 -4.23
CA LYS A 72 -12.34 -8.35 -3.78
C LYS A 72 -10.85 -8.59 -3.47
N GLY A 73 -9.95 -8.18 -4.36
CA GLY A 73 -8.51 -8.36 -4.16
C GLY A 73 -7.99 -7.55 -2.96
N TYR A 74 -8.45 -6.32 -2.82
CA TYR A 74 -8.05 -5.46 -1.69
C TYR A 74 -8.56 -6.01 -0.36
N LEU A 75 -9.83 -6.43 -0.29
CA LEU A 75 -10.41 -7.07 0.90
C LEU A 75 -9.69 -8.38 1.26
N SER A 76 -9.29 -9.17 0.26
CA SER A 76 -8.50 -10.39 0.49
C SER A 76 -7.17 -10.06 1.18
N LEU A 77 -6.46 -9.04 0.71
CA LEU A 77 -5.20 -8.59 1.33
C LEU A 77 -5.41 -8.08 2.75
N LEU A 78 -6.45 -7.28 2.99
CA LEU A 78 -6.78 -6.82 4.35
C LEU A 78 -7.08 -7.99 5.28
N SER A 79 -7.87 -8.95 4.81
CA SER A 79 -8.23 -10.15 5.59
C SER A 79 -7.01 -11.00 5.94
N GLU A 80 -6.08 -11.17 5.02
CA GLU A 80 -4.85 -11.91 5.24
C GLU A 80 -3.95 -11.22 6.27
N ILE A 81 -3.80 -9.89 6.18
CA ILE A 81 -3.05 -9.12 7.18
C ILE A 81 -3.68 -9.25 8.56
N LYS A 82 -5.02 -9.18 8.66
CA LYS A 82 -5.74 -9.38 9.92
C LYS A 82 -5.60 -10.81 10.45
N ALA A 83 -5.67 -11.81 9.59
CA ALA A 83 -5.44 -13.21 9.97
C ALA A 83 -4.04 -13.43 10.55
N ASN A 84 -3.05 -12.77 9.96
CA ASN A 84 -1.66 -12.88 10.37
C ASN A 84 -1.34 -12.14 11.68
N TYR A 85 -1.89 -10.95 11.88
CA TYR A 85 -1.49 -10.08 12.99
C TYR A 85 -2.57 -9.82 14.03
N GLY A 86 -3.80 -10.27 13.77
CA GLY A 86 -4.95 -10.14 14.66
C GLY A 86 -5.92 -9.02 14.26
N GLU A 87 -7.16 -9.14 14.73
CA GLU A 87 -8.26 -8.22 14.39
C GLU A 87 -7.99 -6.76 14.77
N GLU A 88 -7.25 -6.54 15.85
CA GLU A 88 -6.93 -5.20 16.33
C GLU A 88 -5.69 -4.60 15.65
N HIS A 89 -4.97 -5.35 14.81
CA HIS A 89 -3.78 -4.85 14.12
C HIS A 89 -4.13 -3.66 13.21
N PRO A 90 -3.47 -2.49 13.35
CA PRO A 90 -3.79 -1.33 12.56
C PRO A 90 -3.25 -1.45 11.13
N ILE A 91 -4.07 -1.02 10.18
CA ILE A 91 -3.72 -0.97 8.76
C ILE A 91 -4.02 0.44 8.24
N LEU A 92 -3.02 1.09 7.65
CA LEU A 92 -3.17 2.37 6.98
C LEU A 92 -3.11 2.18 5.46
N CYS A 93 -4.22 2.41 4.80
CA CYS A 93 -4.34 2.34 3.34
C CYS A 93 -4.13 3.72 2.75
N MET A 94 -3.14 3.87 1.88
CA MET A 94 -2.88 5.10 1.17
C MET A 94 -2.77 4.87 -0.34
N THR A 95 -3.01 5.91 -1.12
CA THR A 95 -3.03 5.80 -2.57
C THR A 95 -1.86 6.56 -3.21
N PRO A 96 -1.11 5.92 -4.13
CA PRO A 96 -0.18 6.66 -4.98
C PRO A 96 -0.94 7.65 -5.87
N GLY A 97 -0.45 8.89 -5.93
CA GLY A 97 -0.95 9.87 -6.90
C GLY A 97 -0.38 9.63 -8.30
N PRO A 98 -0.97 10.20 -9.37
CA PRO A 98 -2.11 11.11 -9.46
C PRO A 98 -3.44 10.44 -9.88
N TYR A 99 -3.74 9.25 -9.41
CA TYR A 99 -4.91 8.47 -9.83
C TYR A 99 -6.15 8.78 -8.98
N GLU A 100 -6.98 9.75 -9.38
CA GLU A 100 -8.20 10.15 -8.66
C GLU A 100 -9.17 8.98 -8.42
N PHE A 101 -9.37 8.12 -9.41
CA PHE A 101 -10.26 6.96 -9.27
C PHE A 101 -9.70 5.92 -8.29
N LEU A 102 -8.40 5.75 -8.19
CA LEU A 102 -7.79 4.88 -7.20
C LEU A 102 -8.13 5.34 -5.79
N PHE A 103 -8.10 6.66 -5.55
CA PHE A 103 -8.54 7.26 -4.30
C PHE A 103 -9.96 6.81 -3.94
N LEU A 104 -10.89 6.90 -4.88
CA LEU A 104 -12.29 6.51 -4.66
C LEU A 104 -12.41 5.01 -4.34
N TYR A 105 -11.71 4.16 -5.09
CA TYR A 105 -11.75 2.72 -4.91
C TYR A 105 -11.24 2.30 -3.54
N VAL A 106 -10.06 2.78 -3.13
CA VAL A 106 -9.48 2.43 -1.82
C VAL A 106 -10.32 2.99 -0.68
N ARG A 107 -10.78 4.24 -0.78
CA ARG A 107 -11.68 4.83 0.21
C ARG A 107 -12.94 4.00 0.39
N ASP A 108 -13.56 3.58 -0.71
CA ASP A 108 -14.79 2.80 -0.65
C ASP A 108 -14.57 1.41 -0.06
N VAL A 109 -13.43 0.77 -0.35
CA VAL A 109 -13.05 -0.49 0.31
C VAL A 109 -12.91 -0.29 1.81
N VAL A 110 -12.14 0.72 2.25
CA VAL A 110 -11.91 0.96 3.69
C VAL A 110 -13.21 1.28 4.41
N ASN A 111 -14.06 2.12 3.82
CA ASN A 111 -15.34 2.50 4.43
C ASN A 111 -16.32 1.33 4.58
N ASN A 112 -16.20 0.31 3.72
CA ASN A 112 -17.15 -0.79 3.66
C ASN A 112 -16.55 -2.15 4.07
N CYS A 113 -15.27 -2.21 4.46
CA CYS A 113 -14.62 -3.47 4.83
C CYS A 113 -15.17 -4.11 6.12
N GLY A 114 -15.79 -3.32 6.98
CA GLY A 114 -16.31 -3.79 8.29
C GLY A 114 -15.23 -4.22 9.28
N MET A 115 -13.96 -3.98 9.00
CA MET A 115 -12.83 -4.34 9.83
C MET A 115 -12.44 -3.18 10.76
N LYS A 116 -12.04 -3.51 11.99
CA LYS A 116 -11.53 -2.52 12.95
C LYS A 116 -10.13 -2.04 12.56
N ASN A 117 -9.80 -0.82 12.95
CA ASN A 117 -8.45 -0.25 12.81
C ASN A 117 -7.91 -0.31 11.38
N VAL A 118 -8.78 -0.14 10.39
CA VAL A 118 -8.41 0.07 8.99
C VAL A 118 -8.68 1.53 8.65
N TYR A 119 -7.62 2.25 8.30
CA TYR A 119 -7.64 3.69 8.09
C TYR A 119 -7.35 4.03 6.64
N PHE A 120 -7.89 5.13 6.16
CA PHE A 120 -7.64 5.63 4.83
C PHE A 120 -6.93 6.98 4.87
N LEU A 121 -5.80 7.04 4.19
CA LEU A 121 -5.12 8.28 3.84
C LEU A 121 -5.12 8.40 2.32
N GLY A 122 -5.80 9.39 1.80
CA GLY A 122 -5.87 9.64 0.38
C GLY A 122 -4.52 9.98 -0.26
N HIS A 123 -4.53 10.63 -1.38
CA HIS A 123 -3.29 11.06 -2.04
C HIS A 123 -2.38 11.81 -1.08
N CYS A 124 -1.10 11.53 -1.17
CA CYS A 124 -0.12 12.49 -0.71
C CYS A 124 -0.04 13.62 -1.77
N PRO A 125 -0.69 14.77 -1.58
CA PRO A 125 -0.77 15.82 -2.60
C PRO A 125 0.58 16.46 -2.89
N MET A 126 1.59 16.10 -2.10
CA MET A 126 2.92 16.70 -2.17
C MET A 126 3.82 16.10 -3.26
N ILE A 127 3.36 15.06 -3.95
CA ILE A 127 4.09 14.46 -5.07
C ILE A 127 3.52 14.95 -6.40
N HIS A 128 3.02 16.17 -6.41
CA HIS A 128 2.67 16.81 -7.66
C HIS A 128 3.90 17.26 -8.40
N ASN A 129 3.95 16.84 -9.62
CA ASN A 129 5.14 16.86 -10.38
C ASN A 129 5.03 17.66 -11.65
N GLU A 130 4.59 18.88 -11.49
CA GLU A 130 4.65 19.84 -12.59
C GLU A 130 6.12 20.17 -12.96
N THR A 131 7.05 19.98 -12.02
CA THR A 131 8.45 20.37 -12.17
C THR A 131 9.42 19.19 -12.22
N ASN A 132 8.99 17.96 -12.11
CA ASN A 132 9.81 16.73 -11.96
C ASN A 132 10.76 16.72 -10.75
N GLU A 133 10.61 17.63 -9.79
CA GLU A 133 11.49 17.72 -8.63
C GLU A 133 11.37 16.52 -7.69
N ASP A 134 10.21 15.89 -7.66
CA ASP A 134 9.87 14.80 -6.74
C ASP A 134 9.93 13.41 -7.37
N LEU A 135 10.15 13.33 -8.68
CA LEU A 135 10.19 12.06 -9.41
C LEU A 135 11.58 11.73 -9.93
N GLY A 136 11.85 10.44 -9.95
CA GLY A 136 13.02 9.83 -10.53
C GLY A 136 12.69 8.93 -11.72
N ALA A 137 13.45 7.87 -11.89
CA ALA A 137 13.26 6.94 -12.98
C ALA A 137 11.88 6.28 -12.95
N GLY A 138 11.26 6.14 -14.12
CA GLY A 138 9.98 5.46 -14.27
C GLY A 138 8.82 6.10 -13.51
N TRP A 139 8.87 7.41 -13.29
CA TRP A 139 7.83 8.17 -12.56
C TRP A 139 7.68 7.77 -11.09
N HIS A 140 8.68 7.10 -10.52
CA HIS A 140 8.71 6.78 -9.10
C HIS A 140 9.23 7.97 -8.29
N PRO A 141 8.76 8.14 -7.04
CA PRO A 141 9.28 9.19 -6.16
C PRO A 141 10.80 9.08 -6.00
N ASN A 142 11.51 10.18 -6.24
CA ASN A 142 12.92 10.30 -5.92
C ASN A 142 13.12 10.55 -4.42
N TYR A 143 14.34 10.86 -3.97
CA TYR A 143 14.61 11.11 -2.56
C TYR A 143 13.71 12.21 -1.97
N ASN A 144 13.51 13.33 -2.66
CA ASN A 144 12.65 14.41 -2.18
C ASN A 144 11.17 13.96 -2.11
N GLY A 145 10.70 13.26 -3.13
CA GLY A 145 9.36 12.69 -3.14
C GLY A 145 9.14 11.70 -1.99
N GLN A 146 10.11 10.84 -1.71
CA GLN A 146 10.05 9.90 -0.57
C GLN A 146 10.01 10.64 0.77
N LEU A 147 10.80 11.70 0.94
CA LEU A 147 10.75 12.53 2.16
C LEU A 147 9.38 13.18 2.34
N LYS A 148 8.78 13.72 1.28
CA LYS A 148 7.44 14.32 1.34
C LYS A 148 6.39 13.29 1.75
N ILE A 149 6.44 12.07 1.19
CA ILE A 149 5.55 10.97 1.59
C ILE A 149 5.76 10.65 3.08
N ALA A 150 7.00 10.49 3.53
CA ALA A 150 7.31 10.18 4.91
C ALA A 150 6.78 11.25 5.87
N HIS A 151 7.03 12.53 5.56
CA HIS A 151 6.52 13.65 6.36
C HIS A 151 4.99 13.68 6.43
N ALA A 152 4.30 13.36 5.33
CA ALA A 152 2.84 13.29 5.32
C ALA A 152 2.32 12.12 6.17
N LEU A 153 3.05 11.01 6.25
CA LEU A 153 2.65 9.81 7.00
C LEU A 153 2.86 9.93 8.51
N ILE A 154 3.90 10.64 8.95
CA ILE A 154 4.30 10.71 10.36
C ILE A 154 3.15 11.05 11.31
N PRO A 155 2.33 12.11 11.10
CA PRO A 155 1.24 12.43 12.02
C PRO A 155 0.17 11.34 12.12
N TYR A 156 -0.12 10.67 11.00
CA TYR A 156 -1.10 9.58 10.98
C TYR A 156 -0.57 8.35 11.71
N ILE A 157 0.68 7.97 11.44
CA ILE A 157 1.34 6.86 12.13
C ILE A 157 1.38 7.13 13.64
N ALA A 158 1.82 8.32 14.05
CA ALA A 158 1.86 8.70 15.46
C ALA A 158 0.48 8.62 16.13
N THR A 159 -0.56 9.09 15.45
CA THR A 159 -1.94 9.04 15.95
C THR A 159 -2.45 7.60 16.08
N ILE A 160 -2.19 6.75 15.08
CA ILE A 160 -2.68 5.37 15.05
C ILE A 160 -1.94 4.50 16.09
N THR A 161 -0.64 4.69 16.23
CA THR A 161 0.21 3.85 17.11
C THR A 161 0.34 4.40 18.53
N GLY A 162 0.01 5.67 18.73
CA GLY A 162 0.30 6.37 20.00
C GLY A 162 1.78 6.73 20.19
N TRP A 163 2.59 6.61 19.15
CA TRP A 163 4.01 6.99 19.22
C TRP A 163 4.16 8.50 19.36
N GLY A 164 5.06 8.92 20.22
CA GLY A 164 5.38 10.34 20.36
C GLY A 164 6.07 10.86 19.11
N LEU A 165 5.67 12.05 18.67
CA LEU A 165 6.45 12.81 17.69
C LEU A 165 7.70 13.31 18.39
N GLN A 166 8.83 12.72 18.08
CA GLN A 166 10.13 13.25 18.51
C GLN A 166 10.62 14.19 17.41
N ASP A 167 10.92 15.42 17.78
CA ASP A 167 11.65 16.35 16.91
C ASP A 167 13.09 15.84 16.74
N VAL A 168 13.25 14.82 15.91
CA VAL A 168 14.58 14.42 15.46
C VAL A 168 15.01 15.42 14.39
N LEU A 169 15.72 16.43 14.78
CA LEU A 169 16.48 17.26 13.85
C LEU A 169 17.51 16.34 13.16
N VAL A 170 17.18 15.90 11.97
CA VAL A 170 18.17 15.29 11.08
C VAL A 170 19.12 16.41 10.67
N LYS A 171 20.32 16.38 11.22
CA LYS A 171 21.42 17.27 10.81
C LYS A 171 21.95 16.87 9.45
#